data_fc50f94ffc2121db1c8d12a8cefed35d
#
_entry.id   fc50f94ffc2121db1c8d12a8cefed35d
#
_cell.length_a   1.000
_cell.length_b   1.000
_cell.length_c   1.000
_cell.angle_alpha   90.00
_cell.angle_beta   90.00
_cell.angle_gamma   90.00
#
_symmetry.space_group_name_H-M   'P 1'
#
loop_
_entity.id
_entity.type
_entity.pdbx_description
1 polymer ?
#
loop_
_entity_poly.entity_id
_entity_poly.type
_entity_poly.pdbx_seq_one_letter_code
_entity_poly.pdbx_strand_id
1 'polypeptide(L)'
;CDLSLFLNFQNYFDNAKIMKIENTYRNSQELISIAGDFIMKNHNQTNKKLRSNKHIDKPIKLIIYKDIIKSFTNLVLRIFYENRKPILVLGRNNNDIKSVLDDNWYVDENKIIYKLDESVNIYYLTIHKSKGLEEENVIIINLKDDTLGFPSKIKNHRIMRFISNDYEKYPYAEERRLFYVALTRTKNNVYLLVPKKNKSIFILELLRDFRKKIEIIKNL
;
A
#
# COMPACT_ATOMS: atom_id res chain seq x y z
N CYS A 1 4.90 -13.26 -15.14
CA CYS A 1 4.37 -12.50 -16.29
C CYS A 1 5.54 -11.73 -16.87
N ASP A 2 5.81 -11.91 -18.15
CA ASP A 2 6.92 -11.21 -18.81
C ASP A 2 6.51 -9.75 -19.06
N LEU A 3 7.14 -8.83 -18.36
CA LEU A 3 6.89 -7.39 -18.48
C LEU A 3 7.34 -6.87 -19.86
N SER A 4 8.34 -7.51 -20.48
CA SER A 4 8.88 -7.12 -21.78
C SER A 4 7.83 -7.29 -22.89
N LEU A 5 7.05 -8.38 -22.86
CA LEU A 5 5.95 -8.61 -23.77
C LEU A 5 4.89 -7.51 -23.67
N PHE A 6 4.57 -7.08 -22.45
CA PHE A 6 3.59 -6.01 -22.22
C PHE A 6 4.10 -4.64 -22.70
N LEU A 7 5.35 -4.32 -22.40
CA LEU A 7 5.95 -3.03 -22.77
C LEU A 7 6.17 -2.89 -24.29
N ASN A 8 6.45 -4.02 -24.96
CA ASN A 8 6.75 -4.08 -26.40
C ASN A 8 5.64 -4.75 -27.21
N PHE A 9 4.40 -4.72 -26.72
CA PHE A 9 3.28 -5.46 -27.31
C PHE A 9 3.12 -5.21 -28.81
N GLN A 10 3.27 -3.97 -29.28
CA GLN A 10 3.18 -3.62 -30.69
C GLN A 10 4.29 -4.23 -31.55
N ASN A 11 5.43 -4.60 -30.97
CA ASN A 11 6.52 -5.24 -31.70
C ASN A 11 6.26 -6.74 -31.95
N TYR A 12 5.33 -7.32 -31.20
CA TYR A 12 4.96 -8.74 -31.31
C TYR A 12 3.65 -8.96 -32.09
N PHE A 13 2.81 -7.94 -32.18
CA PHE A 13 1.49 -8.05 -32.81
C PHE A 13 1.29 -6.91 -33.81
N ASP A 14 1.31 -7.25 -35.10
CA ASP A 14 1.05 -6.31 -36.16
C ASP A 14 -0.37 -5.75 -36.05
N ASN A 15 -0.53 -4.43 -36.32
CA ASN A 15 -1.81 -3.72 -36.24
C ASN A 15 -2.44 -3.63 -34.81
N ALA A 16 -1.72 -3.92 -33.76
CA ALA A 16 -2.23 -3.74 -32.40
C ALA A 16 -2.49 -2.26 -32.09
N LYS A 17 -3.70 -1.93 -31.63
CA LYS A 17 -4.07 -0.59 -31.15
C LYS A 17 -3.95 -0.55 -29.63
N ILE A 18 -3.09 0.33 -29.13
CA ILE A 18 -2.97 0.56 -27.68
C ILE A 18 -3.95 1.67 -27.28
N MET A 19 -4.91 1.32 -26.41
CA MET A 19 -5.82 2.28 -25.80
C MET A 19 -5.43 2.50 -24.34
N LYS A 20 -5.29 3.76 -23.92
CA LYS A 20 -4.94 4.13 -22.54
C LYS A 20 -6.20 4.60 -21.81
N ILE A 21 -6.54 3.92 -20.71
CA ILE A 21 -7.55 4.40 -19.77
C ILE A 21 -6.83 5.31 -18.77
N GLU A 22 -7.04 6.61 -18.85
CA GLU A 22 -6.32 7.60 -18.03
C GLU A 22 -7.17 8.17 -16.88
N ASN A 23 -8.48 8.04 -16.95
CA ASN A 23 -9.36 8.51 -15.88
C ASN A 23 -9.54 7.44 -14.79
N THR A 24 -9.48 7.87 -13.55
CA THR A 24 -9.82 7.04 -12.38
C THR A 24 -10.88 7.74 -11.54
N TYR A 25 -11.83 6.96 -11.03
CA TYR A 25 -12.90 7.43 -10.16
C TYR A 25 -12.73 6.97 -8.71
N ARG A 26 -11.71 6.14 -8.46
CA ARG A 26 -11.41 5.59 -7.14
C ARG A 26 -10.66 6.56 -6.26
N ASN A 27 -9.49 6.96 -6.69
CA ASN A 27 -8.53 7.70 -5.90
C ASN A 27 -8.64 9.22 -6.16
N SER A 28 -8.24 10.02 -5.18
CA SER A 28 -8.09 11.47 -5.39
C SER A 28 -6.88 11.80 -6.27
N GLN A 29 -6.91 12.98 -6.90
CA GLN A 29 -5.83 13.46 -7.75
C GLN A 29 -4.51 13.56 -7.00
N GLU A 30 -4.56 13.98 -5.73
CA GLU A 30 -3.38 14.12 -4.87
C GLU A 30 -2.73 12.76 -4.60
N LEU A 31 -3.56 11.72 -4.32
CA LEU A 31 -3.06 10.37 -4.07
C LEU A 31 -2.39 9.77 -5.32
N ILE A 32 -3.07 9.84 -6.47
CA ILE A 32 -2.53 9.27 -7.71
C ILE A 32 -1.28 10.00 -8.18
N SER A 33 -1.16 11.30 -7.92
CA SER A 33 0.05 12.06 -8.24
C SER A 33 1.24 11.57 -7.41
N ILE A 34 1.07 11.44 -6.07
CA ILE A 34 2.14 10.96 -5.20
C ILE A 34 2.51 9.50 -5.53
N ALA A 35 1.52 8.62 -5.66
CA ALA A 35 1.75 7.21 -5.97
C ALA A 35 2.36 7.02 -7.37
N GLY A 36 1.93 7.82 -8.35
CA GLY A 36 2.47 7.83 -9.70
C GLY A 36 3.93 8.27 -9.72
N ASP A 37 4.25 9.40 -9.11
CA ASP A 37 5.63 9.89 -9.02
C ASP A 37 6.55 8.89 -8.28
N PHE A 38 6.02 8.23 -7.23
CA PHE A 38 6.76 7.20 -6.50
C PHE A 38 7.09 5.99 -7.38
N ILE A 39 6.13 5.45 -8.14
CA ILE A 39 6.36 4.25 -8.97
C ILE A 39 7.21 4.56 -10.20
N MET A 40 7.06 5.75 -10.79
CA MET A 40 7.76 6.17 -12.01
C MET A 40 9.24 6.44 -11.82
N LYS A 41 9.77 6.45 -10.58
CA LYS A 41 11.22 6.44 -10.34
C LYS A 41 11.91 5.20 -10.89
N ASN A 42 11.18 4.11 -11.02
CA ASN A 42 11.60 2.99 -11.81
C ASN A 42 11.21 3.23 -13.27
N HIS A 43 12.21 3.52 -14.11
CA HIS A 43 12.00 3.85 -15.53
C HIS A 43 11.43 2.68 -16.36
N ASN A 44 11.49 1.44 -15.84
CA ASN A 44 10.91 0.26 -16.48
C ASN A 44 9.42 0.10 -16.16
N GLN A 45 8.68 1.20 -16.16
CA GLN A 45 7.22 1.23 -15.97
C GLN A 45 6.52 1.86 -17.16
N THR A 46 5.28 1.44 -17.41
CA THR A 46 4.42 2.11 -18.40
C THR A 46 4.12 3.53 -17.95
N ASN A 47 4.49 4.49 -18.79
CA ASN A 47 4.15 5.89 -18.52
C ASN A 47 2.64 6.10 -18.71
N LYS A 48 1.92 6.19 -17.60
CA LYS A 48 0.48 6.42 -17.55
C LYS A 48 0.18 7.58 -16.61
N LYS A 49 -0.32 8.67 -17.17
CA LYS A 49 -0.78 9.83 -16.40
C LYS A 49 -2.25 9.64 -16.06
N LEU A 50 -2.52 9.23 -14.82
CA LEU A 50 -3.89 9.13 -14.32
C LEU A 50 -4.44 10.52 -13.97
N ARG A 51 -5.74 10.70 -14.21
CA ARG A 51 -6.51 11.90 -13.86
C ARG A 51 -7.71 11.52 -13.01
N SER A 52 -8.04 12.35 -12.04
CA SER A 52 -9.22 12.21 -11.21
C SER A 52 -9.87 13.56 -10.97
N ASN A 53 -11.20 13.58 -10.96
CA ASN A 53 -11.97 14.76 -10.55
C ASN A 53 -12.19 14.82 -9.03
N LYS A 54 -11.74 13.78 -8.31
CA LYS A 54 -11.84 13.72 -6.84
C LYS A 54 -10.61 14.36 -6.22
N HIS A 55 -10.83 15.28 -5.27
CA HIS A 55 -9.78 15.97 -4.54
C HIS A 55 -9.91 15.72 -3.03
N ILE A 56 -8.81 15.36 -2.39
CA ILE A 56 -8.70 15.16 -0.94
C ILE A 56 -7.39 15.77 -0.48
N ASP A 57 -7.46 16.73 0.45
CA ASP A 57 -6.23 17.29 1.03
C ASP A 57 -5.49 16.22 1.83
N LYS A 58 -4.21 16.03 1.50
CA LYS A 58 -3.30 15.10 2.17
C LYS A 58 -3.89 13.70 2.42
N PRO A 59 -4.27 12.96 1.36
CA PRO A 59 -4.94 11.67 1.49
C PRO A 59 -4.02 10.57 2.08
N ILE A 60 -2.72 10.81 2.15
CA ILE A 60 -1.75 9.94 2.83
C ILE A 60 -1.51 10.46 4.23
N LYS A 61 -1.89 9.66 5.24
CA LYS A 61 -1.74 9.97 6.66
C LYS A 61 -0.70 9.05 7.29
N LEU A 62 0.37 9.63 7.80
CA LEU A 62 1.50 8.88 8.37
C LEU A 62 1.39 8.91 9.88
N ILE A 63 1.13 7.74 10.47
CA ILE A 63 0.96 7.54 11.91
C ILE A 63 2.27 7.04 12.50
N ILE A 64 2.96 7.90 13.25
CA ILE A 64 4.23 7.54 13.89
C ILE A 64 3.97 6.97 15.27
N TYR A 65 4.22 5.67 15.43
CA TYR A 65 4.00 4.99 16.69
C TYR A 65 5.29 4.75 17.51
N LYS A 66 5.09 4.66 18.82
CA LYS A 66 6.05 4.08 19.79
C LYS A 66 5.58 2.67 20.20
N ASP A 67 4.29 2.56 20.52
CA ASP A 67 3.57 1.32 20.78
C ASP A 67 2.63 1.04 19.62
N ILE A 68 2.89 -0.06 18.92
CA ILE A 68 2.17 -0.41 17.70
C ILE A 68 0.73 -0.84 18.00
N ILE A 69 0.53 -1.63 19.05
CA ILE A 69 -0.78 -2.21 19.40
C ILE A 69 -1.74 -1.10 19.80
N LYS A 70 -1.31 -0.25 20.73
CA LYS A 70 -2.10 0.90 21.17
C LYS A 70 -2.42 1.86 20.03
N SER A 71 -1.42 2.18 19.20
CA SER A 71 -1.61 3.11 18.08
C SER A 71 -2.51 2.52 17.00
N PHE A 72 -2.43 1.22 16.74
CA PHE A 72 -3.30 0.54 15.79
C PHE A 72 -4.75 0.55 16.27
N THR A 73 -5.01 0.13 17.52
CA THR A 73 -6.35 0.11 18.11
C THR A 73 -6.96 1.52 18.09
N ASN A 74 -6.24 2.53 18.59
CA ASN A 74 -6.73 3.90 18.58
C ASN A 74 -7.02 4.42 17.18
N LEU A 75 -6.18 4.09 16.19
CA LEU A 75 -6.39 4.47 14.80
C LEU A 75 -7.66 3.84 14.23
N VAL A 76 -7.86 2.54 14.41
CA VAL A 76 -9.05 1.83 13.94
C VAL A 76 -10.32 2.42 14.56
N LEU A 77 -10.33 2.57 15.89
CA LEU A 77 -11.48 3.13 16.61
C LEU A 77 -11.78 4.56 16.12
N ARG A 78 -10.76 5.40 15.98
CA ARG A 78 -10.92 6.77 15.48
C ARG A 78 -11.55 6.77 14.08
N ILE A 79 -10.99 6.02 13.12
CA ILE A 79 -11.51 5.98 11.75
C ILE A 79 -12.96 5.46 11.74
N PHE A 80 -13.22 4.40 12.51
CA PHE A 80 -14.54 3.80 12.55
C PHE A 80 -15.58 4.76 13.14
N TYR A 81 -15.32 5.38 14.27
CA TYR A 81 -16.28 6.29 14.91
C TYR A 81 -16.44 7.62 14.16
N GLU A 82 -15.44 8.09 13.42
CA GLU A 82 -15.56 9.29 12.59
C GLU A 82 -16.55 9.10 11.42
N ASN A 83 -16.58 7.96 10.77
CA ASN A 83 -17.37 7.82 9.53
C ASN A 83 -18.15 6.52 9.37
N ARG A 84 -18.02 5.56 10.28
CA ARG A 84 -18.70 4.25 10.25
C ARG A 84 -18.48 3.47 8.95
N LYS A 85 -17.37 3.72 8.24
CA LYS A 85 -17.04 3.06 6.99
C LYS A 85 -16.11 1.87 7.21
N PRO A 86 -16.16 0.85 6.34
CA PRO A 86 -15.24 -0.28 6.40
C PRO A 86 -13.78 0.14 6.34
N ILE A 87 -12.93 -0.66 6.98
CA ILE A 87 -11.49 -0.46 7.02
C ILE A 87 -10.80 -1.72 6.50
N LEU A 88 -9.94 -1.56 5.50
CA LEU A 88 -9.08 -2.62 5.00
C LEU A 88 -7.66 -2.44 5.54
N VAL A 89 -7.16 -3.45 6.24
CA VAL A 89 -5.77 -3.49 6.70
C VAL A 89 -4.95 -4.32 5.74
N LEU A 90 -3.85 -3.77 5.28
CA LEU A 90 -2.93 -4.41 4.33
C LEU A 90 -1.56 -4.64 4.96
N GLY A 91 -1.09 -5.89 4.89
CA GLY A 91 0.28 -6.28 5.24
C GLY A 91 1.02 -6.89 4.06
N ARG A 92 2.33 -7.02 4.19
CA ARG A 92 3.17 -7.70 3.20
C ARG A 92 3.02 -9.22 3.30
N ASN A 93 2.90 -9.76 4.51
CA ASN A 93 2.85 -11.19 4.84
C ASN A 93 1.58 -11.53 5.62
N ASN A 94 1.11 -12.79 5.55
CA ASN A 94 -0.10 -13.23 6.25
C ASN A 94 -0.04 -13.01 7.77
N ASN A 95 1.15 -13.09 8.37
CA ASN A 95 1.33 -12.98 9.82
C ASN A 95 1.53 -11.53 10.31
N ASP A 96 1.63 -10.55 9.42
CA ASP A 96 1.90 -9.15 9.82
C ASP A 96 0.83 -8.62 10.78
N ILE A 97 -0.41 -9.04 10.60
CA ILE A 97 -1.55 -8.61 11.44
C ILE A 97 -1.36 -8.98 12.92
N LYS A 98 -0.73 -10.12 13.20
CA LYS A 98 -0.51 -10.57 14.59
C LYS A 98 0.35 -9.58 15.40
N SER A 99 1.15 -8.77 14.73
CA SER A 99 2.02 -7.80 15.39
C SER A 99 1.31 -6.54 15.90
N VAL A 100 0.05 -6.34 15.50
CA VAL A 100 -0.74 -5.13 15.84
C VAL A 100 -1.96 -5.42 16.69
N LEU A 101 -2.28 -6.70 16.93
CA LEU A 101 -3.42 -7.14 17.75
C LEU A 101 -2.99 -7.51 19.16
N ASP A 102 -3.88 -7.27 20.12
CA ASP A 102 -3.83 -7.79 21.49
C ASP A 102 -5.03 -8.69 21.78
N ASP A 103 -5.21 -9.06 23.04
CA ASP A 103 -6.31 -9.92 23.50
C ASP A 103 -7.70 -9.31 23.35
N ASN A 104 -7.81 -8.00 23.03
CA ASN A 104 -9.09 -7.33 22.77
C ASN A 104 -9.60 -7.56 21.34
N TRP A 105 -8.84 -8.26 20.51
CA TRP A 105 -9.23 -8.58 19.15
C TRP A 105 -9.37 -10.09 18.96
N TYR A 106 -10.29 -10.52 18.12
CA TYR A 106 -10.30 -11.90 17.62
C TYR A 106 -10.39 -11.92 16.09
N VAL A 107 -9.86 -12.98 15.52
CA VAL A 107 -9.74 -13.16 14.07
C VAL A 107 -10.70 -14.25 13.65
N ASP A 108 -11.60 -13.92 12.72
CA ASP A 108 -12.50 -14.83 12.04
C ASP A 108 -12.20 -14.77 10.53
N GLU A 109 -11.44 -15.73 10.06
CA GLU A 109 -10.87 -15.77 8.70
C GLU A 109 -10.07 -14.50 8.34
N ASN A 110 -10.65 -13.64 7.50
CA ASN A 110 -10.05 -12.34 7.12
C ASN A 110 -10.68 -11.17 7.89
N LYS A 111 -11.71 -11.42 8.69
CA LYS A 111 -12.40 -10.43 9.50
C LYS A 111 -11.78 -10.41 10.90
N ILE A 112 -11.56 -9.23 11.41
CA ILE A 112 -10.98 -9.00 12.74
C ILE A 112 -11.95 -8.11 13.49
N ILE A 113 -12.37 -8.57 14.64
CA ILE A 113 -13.46 -7.99 15.41
C ILE A 113 -12.94 -7.51 16.76
N TYR A 114 -13.31 -6.31 17.16
CA TYR A 114 -12.97 -5.74 18.45
C TYR A 114 -13.95 -6.23 19.51
N LYS A 115 -13.47 -6.95 20.54
CA LYS A 115 -14.32 -7.60 21.55
C LYS A 115 -15.11 -6.64 22.41
N LEU A 116 -14.60 -5.43 22.62
CA LEU A 116 -15.29 -4.42 23.45
C LEU A 116 -16.40 -3.69 22.70
N ASP A 117 -16.39 -3.76 21.36
CA ASP A 117 -17.47 -3.26 20.49
C ASP A 117 -17.43 -4.04 19.16
N GLU A 118 -18.22 -5.09 19.05
CA GLU A 118 -18.25 -5.98 17.88
C GLU A 118 -18.72 -5.30 16.59
N SER A 119 -19.32 -4.10 16.68
CA SER A 119 -19.60 -3.29 15.50
C SER A 119 -18.33 -2.82 14.81
N VAL A 120 -17.23 -2.69 15.55
CA VAL A 120 -15.91 -2.36 15.05
C VAL A 120 -15.26 -3.60 14.47
N ASN A 121 -15.34 -3.74 13.16
CA ASN A 121 -14.71 -4.82 12.45
C ASN A 121 -13.91 -4.30 11.27
N ILE A 122 -12.81 -4.98 11.01
CA ILE A 122 -11.86 -4.65 9.94
C ILE A 122 -11.56 -5.90 9.13
N TYR A 123 -11.10 -5.74 7.91
CA TYR A 123 -10.64 -6.83 7.06
C TYR A 123 -9.13 -6.79 6.90
N TYR A 124 -8.48 -7.95 7.02
CA TYR A 124 -7.06 -8.08 6.78
C TYR A 124 -6.77 -8.89 5.53
N LEU A 125 -5.94 -8.34 4.65
CA LEU A 125 -5.43 -9.02 3.48
C LEU A 125 -3.95 -8.73 3.28
N THR A 126 -3.24 -9.68 2.65
CA THR A 126 -1.95 -9.32 2.07
C THR A 126 -2.16 -8.43 0.84
N ILE A 127 -1.20 -7.56 0.55
CA ILE A 127 -1.28 -6.67 -0.61
C ILE A 127 -1.48 -7.44 -1.91
N HIS A 128 -0.89 -8.64 -2.03
CA HIS A 128 -1.09 -9.51 -3.20
C HIS A 128 -2.56 -9.92 -3.38
N LYS A 129 -3.22 -10.28 -2.27
CA LYS A 129 -4.65 -10.70 -2.29
C LYS A 129 -5.60 -9.51 -2.49
N SER A 130 -5.14 -8.29 -2.24
CA SER A 130 -5.97 -7.09 -2.39
C SER A 130 -6.11 -6.58 -3.84
N LYS A 131 -5.47 -7.23 -4.81
CA LYS A 131 -5.62 -6.85 -6.23
C LYS A 131 -7.09 -6.96 -6.65
N GLY A 132 -7.63 -5.90 -7.25
CA GLY A 132 -9.03 -5.81 -7.65
C GLY A 132 -9.98 -5.30 -6.57
N LEU A 133 -9.57 -5.32 -5.30
CA LEU A 133 -10.37 -4.80 -4.19
C LEU A 133 -10.10 -3.31 -3.96
N GLU A 134 -11.04 -2.66 -3.30
CA GLU A 134 -10.94 -1.26 -2.87
C GLU A 134 -11.81 -1.02 -1.63
N GLU A 135 -11.39 -0.09 -0.77
CA GLU A 135 -12.13 0.25 0.42
C GLU A 135 -12.08 1.74 0.71
N GLU A 136 -13.00 2.24 1.53
CA GLU A 136 -13.06 3.66 1.89
C GLU A 136 -11.79 4.10 2.62
N ASN A 137 -11.34 3.31 3.59
CA ASN A 137 -10.12 3.58 4.34
C ASN A 137 -9.19 2.37 4.30
N VAL A 138 -7.91 2.62 4.08
CA VAL A 138 -6.89 1.58 4.05
C VAL A 138 -5.81 1.88 5.08
N ILE A 139 -5.44 0.89 5.89
CA ILE A 139 -4.30 0.96 6.81
C ILE A 139 -3.21 0.03 6.28
N ILE A 140 -1.99 0.54 6.09
CA ILE A 140 -0.84 -0.28 5.70
C ILE A 140 0.07 -0.45 6.92
N ILE A 141 0.36 -1.70 7.26
CA ILE A 141 1.18 -2.08 8.42
C ILE A 141 2.54 -2.64 8.00
N ASN A 142 3.41 -2.92 8.98
CA ASN A 142 4.75 -3.48 8.80
C ASN A 142 5.70 -2.62 7.94
N LEU A 143 5.54 -1.29 7.98
CA LEU A 143 6.35 -0.30 7.25
C LEU A 143 7.67 -0.01 7.97
N LYS A 144 8.44 -1.07 8.23
CA LYS A 144 9.74 -1.02 8.93
C LYS A 144 10.87 -1.55 8.06
N ASP A 145 12.08 -1.11 8.35
CA ASP A 145 13.31 -1.57 7.71
C ASP A 145 13.81 -2.85 8.37
N ASP A 146 13.25 -3.99 7.96
CA ASP A 146 13.51 -5.33 8.51
C ASP A 146 13.53 -6.36 7.39
N THR A 147 14.06 -7.57 7.66
CA THR A 147 14.10 -8.68 6.68
C THR A 147 12.70 -9.04 6.19
N LEU A 148 11.73 -9.11 7.11
CA LEU A 148 10.31 -9.36 6.82
C LEU A 148 9.47 -8.07 6.80
N GLY A 149 10.11 -6.92 6.72
CA GLY A 149 9.43 -5.63 6.63
C GLY A 149 8.82 -5.37 5.26
N PHE A 150 8.48 -4.12 5.01
CA PHE A 150 8.02 -3.68 3.71
C PHE A 150 8.80 -2.43 3.26
N PRO A 151 9.70 -2.54 2.27
CA PRO A 151 9.93 -3.68 1.36
C PRO A 151 10.58 -4.88 2.05
N SER A 152 10.20 -6.08 1.61
CA SER A 152 10.86 -7.31 2.05
C SER A 152 12.30 -7.36 1.52
N LYS A 153 13.23 -7.76 2.40
CA LYS A 153 14.64 -7.94 2.03
C LYS A 153 14.97 -9.40 1.68
N ILE A 154 13.97 -10.28 1.69
CA ILE A 154 14.15 -11.66 1.28
C ILE A 154 14.46 -11.67 -0.21
N LYS A 155 15.65 -12.12 -0.55
CA LYS A 155 16.04 -12.31 -1.96
C LYS A 155 15.32 -13.55 -2.49
N ASN A 156 14.70 -13.44 -3.66
CA ASN A 156 14.18 -14.59 -4.38
C ASN A 156 15.29 -15.62 -4.56
N HIS A 157 14.95 -16.91 -4.36
CA HIS A 157 15.90 -18.01 -4.50
C HIS A 157 16.58 -17.96 -5.87
N ARG A 158 17.90 -18.30 -5.93
CA ARG A 158 18.69 -18.24 -7.17
C ARG A 158 17.99 -18.91 -8.36
N ILE A 159 17.28 -20.02 -8.12
CA ILE A 159 16.54 -20.77 -9.14
C ILE A 159 15.44 -19.91 -9.79
N MET A 160 14.73 -19.10 -9.00
CA MET A 160 13.69 -18.20 -9.53
C MET A 160 14.26 -17.13 -10.48
N ARG A 161 15.53 -16.76 -10.31
CA ARG A 161 16.22 -15.80 -11.20
C ARG A 161 16.52 -16.38 -12.59
N PHE A 162 16.62 -17.70 -12.72
CA PHE A 162 16.82 -18.37 -14.01
C PHE A 162 15.51 -18.58 -14.78
N ILE A 163 14.39 -18.59 -14.06
CA ILE A 163 13.05 -18.83 -14.67
C ILE A 163 12.38 -17.49 -15.02
N SER A 164 12.64 -16.45 -14.25
CA SER A 164 12.18 -15.10 -14.57
C SER A 164 13.27 -14.36 -15.34
N ASN A 165 13.01 -14.04 -16.60
CA ASN A 165 13.86 -13.14 -17.40
C ASN A 165 13.89 -11.70 -16.87
N ASP A 166 13.32 -11.45 -15.69
CA ASP A 166 13.21 -10.14 -15.05
C ASP A 166 14.49 -9.80 -14.29
N TYR A 167 15.57 -9.48 -15.04
CA TYR A 167 16.69 -8.69 -14.49
C TYR A 167 16.27 -7.23 -14.36
N GLU A 168 15.26 -6.97 -13.53
CA GLU A 168 14.95 -5.60 -13.19
C GLU A 168 16.04 -5.06 -12.25
N LYS A 169 16.95 -4.25 -12.79
CA LYS A 169 18.09 -3.68 -12.07
C LYS A 169 17.69 -2.66 -11.01
N TYR A 170 16.42 -2.23 -10.99
CA TYR A 170 15.96 -1.23 -10.04
C TYR A 170 15.72 -1.82 -8.66
N PRO A 171 16.31 -1.25 -7.58
CA PRO A 171 16.19 -1.79 -6.23
C PRO A 171 14.73 -1.90 -5.79
N TYR A 172 14.34 -3.08 -5.29
CA TYR A 172 13.00 -3.37 -4.80
C TYR A 172 11.86 -3.09 -5.82
N ALA A 173 12.10 -3.29 -7.11
CA ALA A 173 11.15 -2.96 -8.16
C ALA A 173 9.77 -3.61 -7.96
N GLU A 174 9.72 -4.92 -7.63
CA GLU A 174 8.48 -5.62 -7.33
C GLU A 174 7.81 -5.09 -6.06
N GLU A 175 8.55 -4.92 -4.98
CA GLU A 175 8.05 -4.35 -3.73
C GLU A 175 7.51 -2.92 -3.92
N ARG A 176 8.14 -2.15 -4.81
CA ARG A 176 7.67 -0.81 -5.17
C ARG A 176 6.32 -0.86 -5.89
N ARG A 177 6.14 -1.81 -6.81
CA ARG A 177 4.84 -2.07 -7.46
C ARG A 177 3.77 -2.47 -6.44
N LEU A 178 4.13 -3.33 -5.48
CA LEU A 178 3.22 -3.72 -4.40
C LEU A 178 2.83 -2.52 -3.53
N PHE A 179 3.79 -1.66 -3.20
CA PHE A 179 3.50 -0.46 -2.40
C PHE A 179 2.59 0.52 -3.15
N TYR A 180 2.81 0.71 -4.45
CA TYR A 180 1.89 1.46 -5.31
C TYR A 180 0.47 0.84 -5.29
N VAL A 181 0.36 -0.49 -5.40
CA VAL A 181 -0.93 -1.18 -5.31
C VAL A 181 -1.57 -0.91 -3.96
N ALA A 182 -0.84 -1.04 -2.84
CA ALA A 182 -1.36 -0.80 -1.51
C ALA A 182 -1.88 0.63 -1.32
N LEU A 183 -1.10 1.64 -1.74
CA LEU A 183 -1.50 3.05 -1.67
C LEU A 183 -2.80 3.33 -2.44
N THR A 184 -2.99 2.65 -3.58
CA THR A 184 -4.12 2.90 -4.48
C THR A 184 -5.33 2.01 -4.20
N ARG A 185 -5.38 1.26 -3.09
CA ARG A 185 -6.56 0.48 -2.68
C ARG A 185 -7.63 1.31 -1.99
N THR A 186 -7.31 2.51 -1.55
CA THR A 186 -8.27 3.38 -0.87
C THR A 186 -9.12 4.20 -1.83
N LYS A 187 -10.37 4.44 -1.44
CA LYS A 187 -11.21 5.48 -2.07
C LYS A 187 -10.93 6.85 -1.46
N ASN A 188 -10.66 6.91 -0.15
CA ASN A 188 -10.47 8.18 0.58
C ASN A 188 -9.03 8.31 1.11
N ASN A 189 -8.77 7.82 2.31
CA ASN A 189 -7.49 8.01 2.97
C ASN A 189 -6.72 6.70 3.09
N VAL A 190 -5.40 6.78 2.94
CA VAL A 190 -4.49 5.70 3.29
C VAL A 190 -3.67 6.09 4.50
N TYR A 191 -3.69 5.24 5.52
CA TYR A 191 -2.98 5.41 6.77
C TYR A 191 -1.76 4.51 6.80
N LEU A 192 -0.59 5.10 6.95
CA LEU A 192 0.69 4.40 6.99
C LEU A 192 1.14 4.29 8.44
N LEU A 193 1.07 3.08 9.02
CA LEU A 193 1.48 2.82 10.40
C LEU A 193 3.00 2.59 10.44
N VAL A 194 3.74 3.55 10.97
CA VAL A 194 5.20 3.66 10.82
C VAL A 194 5.89 3.73 12.17
N PRO A 195 6.93 2.91 12.42
CA PRO A 195 7.69 2.98 13.66
C PRO A 195 8.48 4.30 13.79
N LYS A 196 8.65 4.77 15.01
CA LYS A 196 9.49 5.95 15.27
C LYS A 196 10.94 5.74 14.82
N LYS A 197 11.48 4.53 15.05
CA LYS A 197 12.81 4.10 14.61
C LYS A 197 12.68 3.04 13.52
N ASN A 198 13.71 2.82 12.72
CA ASN A 198 13.76 1.79 11.67
C ASN A 198 12.61 1.88 10.65
N LYS A 199 12.34 3.09 10.17
CA LYS A 199 11.33 3.31 9.13
C LYS A 199 11.73 2.63 7.82
N SER A 200 10.74 2.08 7.13
CA SER A 200 10.89 1.60 5.75
C SER A 200 11.56 2.64 4.85
N ILE A 201 12.41 2.18 3.94
CA ILE A 201 13.03 3.05 2.92
C ILE A 201 11.99 3.75 2.05
N PHE A 202 10.82 3.12 1.78
CA PHE A 202 9.72 3.73 1.04
C PHE A 202 9.09 4.90 1.80
N ILE A 203 9.02 4.79 3.13
CA ILE A 203 8.54 5.89 3.97
C ILE A 203 9.53 7.03 4.01
N LEU A 204 10.84 6.73 4.10
CA LEU A 204 11.87 7.76 4.05
C LEU A 204 11.84 8.51 2.71
N GLU A 205 11.62 7.80 1.62
CA GLU A 205 11.47 8.37 0.28
C GLU A 205 10.23 9.27 0.18
N LEU A 206 9.06 8.80 0.64
CA LEU A 206 7.85 9.61 0.67
C LEU A 206 8.03 10.90 1.49
N LEU A 207 8.69 10.81 2.64
CA LEU A 207 8.95 11.97 3.49
C LEU A 207 9.93 12.96 2.86
N ARG A 208 10.95 12.48 2.14
CA ARG A 208 11.89 13.33 1.43
C ARG A 208 11.21 14.11 0.31
N ASP A 209 10.37 13.44 -0.49
CA ASP A 209 9.87 13.98 -1.75
C ASP A 209 8.49 14.65 -1.63
N PHE A 210 7.65 14.18 -0.69
CA PHE A 210 6.25 14.60 -0.59
C PHE A 210 5.84 15.09 0.80
N ARG A 211 6.80 15.51 1.65
CA ARG A 211 6.55 15.90 3.05
C ARG A 211 5.40 16.88 3.23
N LYS A 212 5.27 17.88 2.33
CA LYS A 212 4.24 18.91 2.39
C LYS A 212 2.84 18.39 1.99
N LYS A 213 2.79 17.29 1.22
CA LYS A 213 1.56 16.67 0.71
C LYS A 213 1.07 15.49 1.59
N ILE A 214 1.77 15.20 2.68
CA ILE A 214 1.47 14.10 3.60
C ILE A 214 1.14 14.68 4.97
N GLU A 215 0.05 14.20 5.58
CA GLU A 215 -0.26 14.51 6.97
C GLU A 215 0.55 13.60 7.91
N ILE A 216 1.18 14.18 8.92
CA ILE A 216 1.89 13.41 9.95
C ILE A 216 1.17 13.56 11.27
N ILE A 217 0.70 12.44 11.79
CA ILE A 217 0.01 12.32 13.06
C ILE A 217 0.98 11.66 14.05
N LYS A 218 1.26 12.35 15.14
CA LYS A 218 2.08 11.86 16.24
C LYS A 218 1.19 11.66 17.45
N ASN A 219 1.42 10.58 18.22
CA ASN A 219 0.69 10.30 19.46
C ASN A 219 -0.80 9.99 19.26
N LEU A 220 -1.06 8.91 18.54
CA LEU A 220 -2.33 8.18 18.58
C LEU A 220 -2.29 7.16 19.71
#